data_c80566b5ca8228d9a61c8800dcb1d64f
#
_entry.id   c80566b5ca8228d9a61c8800dcb1d64f
#
_cell.length_a   1.000
_cell.length_b   1.000
_cell.length_c   1.000
_cell.angle_alpha   90.00
_cell.angle_beta   90.00
_cell.angle_gamma   90.00
#
_symmetry.space_group_name_H-M   'P 1'
#
loop_
_entity.id
_entity.type
_entity.pdbx_description
1 polymer ?
#
loop_
_entity_poly.entity_id
_entity_poly.type
_entity_poly.pdbx_seq_one_letter_code
_entity_poly.pdbx_strand_id
1 'polypeptide(L)'
;VVLGEAVVAIGNPAGLTGSVTNGIVSGLNRQIRSDSTGYAMNCIQTNAAISPGNSGGALVNMYGQVIGITSSKYVSSSYEGLGFAITINDVLPIIQDLVQYGHVKDRVRIGITFISLEAEEIQIQFADALQMDSAPAGLQGIWVTEIDDSCDVGNTSLQVNDVIVKVDGKEVNNYDDLLEIISEKKPGDELRADCRHYSSNGRYEEYSIRFHLMDDSNS
;
A
#
# COMPACT_ATOMS: atom_id res chain seq x y z
N VAL A 1 -11.05 9.18 21.89
CA VAL A 1 -10.88 7.73 22.02
C VAL A 1 -9.83 7.47 23.10
N VAL A 2 -10.13 6.57 24.04
CA VAL A 2 -9.24 6.20 25.13
C VAL A 2 -9.09 4.68 25.25
N LEU A 3 -7.98 4.23 25.84
CA LEU A 3 -7.78 2.78 26.12
C LEU A 3 -8.86 2.28 27.07
N GLY A 4 -9.40 1.09 26.78
CA GLY A 4 -10.49 0.47 27.54
C GLY A 4 -11.88 0.99 27.18
N GLU A 5 -12.01 1.95 26.28
CA GLU A 5 -13.31 2.43 25.77
C GLU A 5 -14.04 1.30 25.06
N ALA A 6 -15.30 1.07 25.42
CA ALA A 6 -16.14 0.05 24.79
C ALA A 6 -16.44 0.46 23.33
N VAL A 7 -16.34 -0.52 22.43
CA VAL A 7 -16.52 -0.31 20.99
C VAL A 7 -17.32 -1.46 20.38
N VAL A 8 -17.91 -1.16 19.23
CA VAL A 8 -18.68 -2.08 18.43
C VAL A 8 -18.16 -2.01 16.99
N ALA A 9 -17.83 -3.15 16.41
CA ALA A 9 -17.53 -3.25 14.99
C ALA A 9 -18.78 -3.73 14.24
N ILE A 10 -19.15 -3.02 13.17
CA ILE A 10 -20.32 -3.29 12.35
C ILE A 10 -19.85 -3.63 10.94
N GLY A 11 -20.32 -4.75 10.40
CA GLY A 11 -19.94 -5.20 9.06
C GLY A 11 -20.94 -6.17 8.45
N ASN A 12 -20.52 -6.78 7.35
CA ASN A 12 -21.33 -7.76 6.59
C ASN A 12 -20.53 -9.03 6.31
N PRO A 13 -20.01 -9.75 7.35
CA PRO A 13 -19.21 -10.95 7.14
C PRO A 13 -20.02 -12.05 6.45
N ALA A 14 -19.40 -12.70 5.46
CA ALA A 14 -19.98 -13.81 4.71
C ALA A 14 -21.39 -13.54 4.11
N GLY A 15 -21.71 -12.28 3.80
CA GLY A 15 -23.03 -11.89 3.29
C GLY A 15 -24.13 -11.79 4.34
N LEU A 16 -23.77 -11.95 5.63
CA LEU A 16 -24.70 -11.79 6.76
C LEU A 16 -24.82 -10.30 7.11
N THR A 17 -25.82 -9.64 6.57
CA THR A 17 -26.08 -8.21 6.77
C THR A 17 -26.26 -7.86 8.24
N GLY A 18 -25.55 -6.78 8.66
CA GLY A 18 -25.74 -6.23 10.01
C GLY A 18 -25.07 -7.03 11.11
N SER A 19 -24.01 -7.77 10.83
CA SER A 19 -23.23 -8.44 11.86
C SER A 19 -22.52 -7.42 12.75
N VAL A 20 -22.61 -7.64 14.06
CA VAL A 20 -22.09 -6.77 15.09
C VAL A 20 -21.19 -7.58 16.01
N THR A 21 -19.97 -7.10 16.24
CA THR A 21 -19.08 -7.64 17.28
C THR A 21 -18.70 -6.53 18.25
N ASN A 22 -18.49 -6.87 19.52
CA ASN A 22 -18.16 -5.90 20.56
C ASN A 22 -16.80 -6.20 21.18
N GLY A 23 -16.19 -5.16 21.73
CA GLY A 23 -14.92 -5.22 22.41
C GLY A 23 -14.56 -3.88 23.05
N ILE A 24 -13.26 -3.69 23.22
CA ILE A 24 -12.70 -2.43 23.76
C ILE A 24 -11.57 -1.94 22.87
N VAL A 25 -11.21 -0.69 22.99
CA VAL A 25 -9.94 -0.13 22.48
C VAL A 25 -8.79 -0.74 23.27
N SER A 26 -7.99 -1.60 22.64
CA SER A 26 -6.87 -2.30 23.26
C SER A 26 -5.53 -1.60 23.03
N GLY A 27 -5.46 -0.70 22.04
CA GLY A 27 -4.26 0.07 21.70
C GLY A 27 -4.60 1.27 20.82
N LEU A 28 -3.77 2.31 20.92
CA LEU A 28 -3.86 3.52 20.09
C LEU A 28 -2.52 3.76 19.38
N ASN A 29 -2.58 4.50 18.27
CA ASN A 29 -1.41 4.90 17.48
C ASN A 29 -0.54 3.72 17.07
N ARG A 30 -1.17 2.59 16.70
CA ARG A 30 -0.46 1.42 16.18
C ARG A 30 -0.11 1.66 14.72
N GLN A 31 1.18 1.81 14.43
CA GLN A 31 1.67 1.84 13.05
C GLN A 31 1.66 0.42 12.50
N ILE A 32 0.67 0.11 11.67
CA ILE A 32 0.51 -1.20 11.06
C ILE A 32 0.87 -1.09 9.58
N ARG A 33 1.85 -1.88 9.17
CA ARG A 33 2.31 -1.93 7.78
C ARG A 33 1.52 -2.98 7.00
N SER A 34 1.14 -2.64 5.79
CA SER A 34 0.52 -3.60 4.87
C SER A 34 1.61 -4.44 4.21
N ASP A 35 1.52 -5.77 4.32
CA ASP A 35 2.48 -6.69 3.67
C ASP A 35 2.48 -6.56 2.13
N SER A 36 1.34 -6.16 1.54
CA SER A 36 1.19 -6.06 0.08
C SER A 36 1.66 -4.73 -0.51
N THR A 37 1.61 -3.64 0.28
CA THR A 37 1.94 -2.28 -0.22
C THR A 37 3.09 -1.63 0.53
N GLY A 38 3.50 -2.18 1.69
CA GLY A 38 4.49 -1.57 2.58
C GLY A 38 3.97 -0.32 3.32
N TYR A 39 2.79 0.19 2.98
CA TYR A 39 2.26 1.42 3.56
C TYR A 39 1.88 1.24 5.03
N ALA A 40 2.40 2.12 5.88
CA ALA A 40 2.08 2.15 7.30
C ALA A 40 0.85 3.02 7.56
N MET A 41 -0.15 2.47 8.25
CA MET A 41 -1.35 3.20 8.65
C MET A 41 -1.41 3.30 10.17
N ASN A 42 -1.90 4.44 10.66
CA ASN A 42 -2.15 4.63 12.07
C ASN A 42 -3.49 3.98 12.45
N CYS A 43 -3.43 2.96 13.29
CA CYS A 43 -4.57 2.13 13.63
C CYS A 43 -4.92 2.17 15.13
N ILE A 44 -6.22 2.00 15.38
CA ILE A 44 -6.78 1.62 16.69
C ILE A 44 -6.73 0.10 16.76
N GLN A 45 -6.15 -0.45 17.82
CA GLN A 45 -6.23 -1.87 18.13
C GLN A 45 -7.48 -2.14 18.97
N THR A 46 -8.19 -3.22 18.65
CA THR A 46 -9.37 -3.68 19.41
C THR A 46 -9.36 -5.19 19.56
N ASN A 47 -10.01 -5.70 20.60
CA ASN A 47 -10.31 -7.13 20.75
C ASN A 47 -11.71 -7.51 20.23
N ALA A 48 -12.46 -6.54 19.67
CA ALA A 48 -13.66 -6.88 18.91
C ALA A 48 -13.26 -7.79 17.73
N ALA A 49 -14.01 -8.86 17.49
CA ALA A 49 -13.71 -9.78 16.42
C ALA A 49 -13.79 -9.07 15.05
N ILE A 50 -12.67 -8.96 14.37
CA ILE A 50 -12.55 -8.47 12.99
C ILE A 50 -12.19 -9.66 12.11
N SER A 51 -12.99 -9.92 11.10
CA SER A 51 -12.85 -11.03 10.16
C SER A 51 -13.17 -10.57 8.75
N PRO A 52 -12.82 -11.36 7.71
CA PRO A 52 -13.26 -11.07 6.36
C PRO A 52 -14.78 -10.84 6.29
N GLY A 53 -15.18 -9.67 5.74
CA GLY A 53 -16.58 -9.20 5.71
C GLY A 53 -16.88 -8.07 6.70
N ASN A 54 -16.10 -7.91 7.79
CA ASN A 54 -16.16 -6.69 8.61
C ASN A 54 -15.22 -5.60 8.06
N SER A 55 -14.24 -5.98 7.23
CA SER A 55 -13.29 -5.04 6.63
C SER A 55 -14.01 -4.00 5.79
N GLY A 56 -13.66 -2.71 5.96
CA GLY A 56 -14.40 -1.58 5.40
C GLY A 56 -15.62 -1.14 6.22
N GLY A 57 -15.97 -1.89 7.29
CA GLY A 57 -17.03 -1.54 8.21
C GLY A 57 -16.62 -0.49 9.24
N ALA A 58 -17.59 -0.05 10.05
CA ALA A 58 -17.36 0.96 11.06
C ALA A 58 -16.94 0.36 12.41
N LEU A 59 -15.94 0.95 13.07
CA LEU A 59 -15.71 0.82 14.48
C LEU A 59 -16.37 2.01 15.18
N VAL A 60 -17.35 1.72 16.06
CA VAL A 60 -18.21 2.73 16.67
C VAL A 60 -18.05 2.70 18.18
N ASN A 61 -18.00 3.86 18.81
CA ASN A 61 -18.01 3.98 20.28
C ASN A 61 -19.45 3.94 20.86
N MET A 62 -19.54 3.96 22.19
CA MET A 62 -20.85 3.91 22.88
C MET A 62 -21.71 5.16 22.73
N TYR A 63 -21.16 6.23 22.13
CA TYR A 63 -21.88 7.45 21.79
C TYR A 63 -22.44 7.44 20.35
N GLY A 64 -22.24 6.34 19.62
CA GLY A 64 -22.65 6.22 18.23
C GLY A 64 -21.71 6.91 17.23
N GLN A 65 -20.52 7.30 17.65
CA GLN A 65 -19.53 7.96 16.79
C GLN A 65 -18.66 6.89 16.11
N VAL A 66 -18.43 7.03 14.80
CA VAL A 66 -17.44 6.24 14.06
C VAL A 66 -16.05 6.75 14.46
N ILE A 67 -15.24 5.88 15.05
CA ILE A 67 -13.88 6.17 15.50
C ILE A 67 -12.80 5.57 14.60
N GLY A 68 -13.19 4.64 13.72
CA GLY A 68 -12.27 4.02 12.76
C GLY A 68 -13.00 3.18 11.71
N ILE A 69 -12.25 2.79 10.67
CA ILE A 69 -12.68 1.87 9.62
C ILE A 69 -11.95 0.54 9.84
N THR A 70 -12.69 -0.54 10.05
CA THR A 70 -12.11 -1.86 10.33
C THR A 70 -11.35 -2.42 9.14
N SER A 71 -10.23 -3.09 9.40
CA SER A 71 -9.41 -3.74 8.37
C SER A 71 -9.00 -5.14 8.79
N SER A 72 -9.41 -6.15 8.02
CA SER A 72 -9.03 -7.55 8.25
C SER A 72 -7.67 -7.90 7.66
N LYS A 73 -7.08 -7.05 6.80
CA LYS A 73 -5.75 -7.28 6.23
C LYS A 73 -4.63 -7.31 7.26
N TYR A 74 -4.87 -6.72 8.43
CA TYR A 74 -3.89 -6.59 9.50
C TYR A 74 -4.13 -7.60 10.64
N VAL A 75 -5.05 -8.53 10.43
CA VAL A 75 -5.33 -9.60 11.39
C VAL A 75 -4.44 -10.79 11.07
N SER A 76 -3.46 -11.06 11.94
CA SER A 76 -2.67 -12.28 11.85
C SER A 76 -3.48 -13.46 12.36
N SER A 77 -3.56 -14.54 11.57
CA SER A 77 -4.19 -15.80 11.98
C SER A 77 -3.52 -16.44 13.21
N SER A 78 -2.31 -15.97 13.57
CA SER A 78 -1.53 -16.46 14.70
C SER A 78 -1.86 -15.81 16.04
N TYR A 79 -2.66 -14.70 16.04
CA TYR A 79 -2.97 -13.95 17.24
C TYR A 79 -4.48 -13.69 17.36
N GLU A 80 -5.17 -14.51 18.12
CA GLU A 80 -6.58 -14.26 18.45
C GLU A 80 -6.74 -12.97 19.29
N GLY A 81 -7.80 -12.21 19.02
CA GLY A 81 -8.14 -11.00 19.78
C GLY A 81 -7.34 -9.75 19.37
N LEU A 82 -6.62 -9.78 18.24
CA LEU A 82 -5.99 -8.61 17.64
C LEU A 82 -6.74 -8.17 16.40
N GLY A 83 -7.64 -7.19 16.56
CA GLY A 83 -8.30 -6.49 15.45
C GLY A 83 -7.73 -5.08 15.29
N PHE A 84 -7.80 -4.54 14.08
CA PHE A 84 -7.33 -3.19 13.78
C PHE A 84 -8.37 -2.40 12.99
N ALA A 85 -8.44 -1.11 13.30
CA ALA A 85 -9.23 -0.15 12.54
C ALA A 85 -8.38 1.09 12.24
N ILE A 86 -8.39 1.55 11.00
CA ILE A 86 -7.72 2.80 10.60
C ILE A 86 -8.43 3.95 11.30
N THR A 87 -7.69 4.88 11.90
CA THR A 87 -8.27 5.99 12.66
C THR A 87 -9.13 6.89 11.77
N ILE A 88 -10.31 7.26 12.24
CA ILE A 88 -11.23 8.11 11.46
C ILE A 88 -10.62 9.47 11.12
N ASN A 89 -9.82 10.04 12.02
CA ASN A 89 -9.20 11.35 11.80
C ASN A 89 -8.24 11.34 10.59
N ASP A 90 -7.54 10.22 10.35
CA ASP A 90 -6.57 10.12 9.26
C ASP A 90 -7.29 9.90 7.91
N VAL A 91 -8.45 9.27 7.92
CA VAL A 91 -9.21 9.02 6.68
C VAL A 91 -10.28 10.06 6.38
N LEU A 92 -10.59 10.94 7.32
CA LEU A 92 -11.64 11.94 7.14
C LEU A 92 -11.40 12.87 5.93
N PRO A 93 -10.19 13.41 5.68
CA PRO A 93 -9.91 14.18 4.47
C PRO A 93 -10.15 13.38 3.19
N ILE A 94 -9.72 12.11 3.17
CA ILE A 94 -9.92 11.19 2.05
C ILE A 94 -11.43 10.97 1.80
N ILE A 95 -12.21 10.75 2.87
CA ILE A 95 -13.67 10.59 2.77
C ILE A 95 -14.32 11.86 2.19
N GLN A 96 -13.88 13.04 2.63
CA GLN A 96 -14.40 14.31 2.12
C GLN A 96 -14.14 14.46 0.62
N ASP A 97 -12.93 14.15 0.17
CA ASP A 97 -12.59 14.18 -1.24
C ASP A 97 -13.44 13.19 -2.05
N LEU A 98 -13.55 11.94 -1.59
CA LEU A 98 -14.35 10.91 -2.26
C LEU A 98 -15.84 11.30 -2.35
N VAL A 99 -16.40 11.92 -1.31
CA VAL A 99 -17.79 12.40 -1.33
C VAL A 99 -17.98 13.59 -2.28
N GLN A 100 -17.01 14.50 -2.30
CA GLN A 100 -17.12 15.75 -3.07
C GLN A 100 -16.75 15.59 -4.54
N TYR A 101 -15.72 14.79 -4.83
CA TYR A 101 -15.11 14.68 -6.17
C TYR A 101 -15.21 13.29 -6.78
N GLY A 102 -15.53 12.25 -6.00
CA GLY A 102 -15.53 10.85 -6.44
C GLY A 102 -14.14 10.20 -6.43
N HIS A 103 -13.09 10.95 -6.18
CA HIS A 103 -11.69 10.53 -6.10
C HIS A 103 -10.94 11.34 -5.05
N VAL A 104 -9.75 10.89 -4.66
CA VAL A 104 -8.86 11.65 -3.75
C VAL A 104 -8.16 12.74 -4.57
N LYS A 105 -8.42 13.98 -4.21
CA LYS A 105 -7.90 15.13 -4.95
C LYS A 105 -6.38 15.22 -4.84
N ASP A 106 -5.74 15.66 -5.93
CA ASP A 106 -4.29 15.85 -6.04
C ASP A 106 -3.46 14.58 -5.76
N ARG A 107 -4.10 13.40 -5.70
CA ARG A 107 -3.39 12.13 -5.57
C ARG A 107 -2.70 11.79 -6.89
N VAL A 108 -1.39 11.58 -6.79
CA VAL A 108 -0.59 11.21 -7.95
C VAL A 108 -0.56 9.70 -8.16
N ARG A 109 -0.51 9.29 -9.44
CA ARG A 109 -0.39 7.91 -9.88
C ARG A 109 0.78 7.77 -10.83
N ILE A 110 1.64 6.77 -10.57
CA ILE A 110 2.76 6.43 -11.46
C ILE A 110 2.27 5.47 -12.54
N GLY A 111 1.44 4.48 -12.19
CA GLY A 111 0.95 3.45 -13.10
C GLY A 111 1.84 2.20 -13.14
N ILE A 112 2.49 1.86 -12.05
CA ILE A 112 3.23 0.60 -11.90
C ILE A 112 2.76 -0.17 -10.67
N THR A 113 2.80 -1.50 -10.75
CA THR A 113 2.80 -2.39 -9.59
C THR A 113 4.21 -2.90 -9.40
N PHE A 114 4.68 -2.95 -8.15
CA PHE A 114 6.05 -3.35 -7.84
C PHE A 114 6.13 -4.10 -6.51
N ILE A 115 7.24 -4.81 -6.32
CA ILE A 115 7.58 -5.51 -5.08
C ILE A 115 8.98 -5.04 -4.64
N SER A 116 9.17 -4.80 -3.34
CA SER A 116 10.49 -4.48 -2.77
C SER A 116 11.41 -5.70 -2.82
N LEU A 117 12.64 -5.49 -3.26
CA LEU A 117 13.69 -6.52 -3.33
C LEU A 117 14.52 -6.63 -2.03
N GLU A 118 14.04 -6.07 -0.90
CA GLU A 118 14.76 -6.12 0.37
C GLU A 118 14.80 -7.53 1.00
N ALA A 119 13.73 -8.32 0.81
CA ALA A 119 13.63 -9.66 1.38
C ALA A 119 14.27 -10.72 0.47
N GLU A 120 15.03 -11.65 1.06
CA GLU A 120 15.74 -12.71 0.32
C GLU A 120 14.76 -13.61 -0.47
N GLU A 121 13.59 -13.90 0.10
CA GLU A 121 12.55 -14.69 -0.57
C GLU A 121 12.04 -14.02 -1.84
N ILE A 122 11.97 -12.69 -1.86
CA ILE A 122 11.55 -11.92 -3.05
C ILE A 122 12.66 -11.87 -4.08
N GLN A 123 13.93 -11.78 -3.66
CA GLN A 123 15.07 -11.86 -4.58
C GLN A 123 15.14 -13.23 -5.29
N ILE A 124 14.78 -14.31 -4.58
CA ILE A 124 14.68 -15.65 -5.17
C ILE A 124 13.54 -15.67 -6.21
N GLN A 125 12.35 -15.12 -5.88
CA GLN A 125 11.23 -15.04 -6.82
C GLN A 125 11.58 -14.22 -8.07
N PHE A 126 12.32 -13.13 -7.91
CA PHE A 126 12.82 -12.34 -9.03
C PHE A 126 13.76 -13.16 -9.94
N ALA A 127 14.70 -13.90 -9.35
CA ALA A 127 15.61 -14.76 -10.10
C ALA A 127 14.85 -15.86 -10.87
N ASP A 128 13.86 -16.49 -10.24
CA ASP A 128 12.99 -17.49 -10.86
C ASP A 128 12.18 -16.90 -12.02
N ALA A 129 11.64 -15.69 -11.86
CA ALA A 129 10.88 -15.01 -12.92
C ALA A 129 11.72 -14.75 -14.18
N LEU A 130 13.02 -14.51 -14.01
CA LEU A 130 13.97 -14.27 -15.10
C LEU A 130 14.78 -15.52 -15.51
N GLN A 131 14.44 -16.70 -14.95
CA GLN A 131 15.11 -17.98 -15.22
C GLN A 131 16.63 -17.92 -14.93
N MET A 132 17.00 -17.23 -13.84
CA MET A 132 18.38 -17.15 -13.36
C MET A 132 18.67 -18.32 -12.41
N ASP A 133 19.93 -18.76 -12.33
CA ASP A 133 20.37 -19.79 -11.37
C ASP A 133 20.31 -19.30 -9.91
N SER A 134 20.48 -17.98 -9.69
CA SER A 134 20.40 -17.33 -8.37
C SER A 134 20.21 -15.83 -8.52
N ALA A 135 19.75 -15.19 -7.44
CA ALA A 135 19.64 -13.74 -7.41
C ALA A 135 21.02 -13.07 -7.53
N PRO A 136 21.14 -11.99 -8.33
CA PRO A 136 22.39 -11.26 -8.48
C PRO A 136 22.87 -10.66 -7.16
N ALA A 137 24.18 -10.68 -6.92
CA ALA A 137 24.77 -10.04 -5.75
C ALA A 137 24.51 -8.53 -5.74
N GLY A 138 24.03 -8.00 -4.61
CA GLY A 138 23.71 -6.58 -4.48
C GLY A 138 22.44 -6.15 -5.20
N LEU A 139 21.53 -7.08 -5.48
CA LEU A 139 20.21 -6.79 -6.02
C LEU A 139 19.43 -5.93 -5.02
N GLN A 140 19.09 -4.70 -5.41
CA GLN A 140 18.34 -3.73 -4.62
C GLN A 140 17.43 -2.92 -5.53
N GLY A 141 16.37 -2.37 -4.97
CA GLY A 141 15.40 -1.56 -5.68
C GLY A 141 13.98 -2.12 -5.60
N ILE A 142 13.12 -1.60 -6.43
CA ILE A 142 11.74 -2.06 -6.58
C ILE A 142 11.58 -2.78 -7.93
N TRP A 143 11.12 -4.03 -7.86
CA TRP A 143 10.85 -4.88 -9.00
C TRP A 143 9.49 -4.56 -9.60
N VAL A 144 9.46 -4.13 -10.85
CA VAL A 144 8.23 -3.82 -11.60
C VAL A 144 7.55 -5.12 -12.04
N THR A 145 6.35 -5.36 -11.55
CA THR A 145 5.55 -6.57 -11.87
C THR A 145 4.43 -6.29 -12.86
N GLU A 146 3.91 -5.07 -12.91
CA GLU A 146 2.88 -4.65 -13.86
C GLU A 146 3.10 -3.18 -14.25
N ILE A 147 2.72 -2.83 -15.46
CA ILE A 147 2.72 -1.46 -15.99
C ILE A 147 1.34 -1.18 -16.56
N ASP A 148 0.77 -0.06 -16.18
CA ASP A 148 -0.50 0.40 -16.72
C ASP A 148 -0.25 1.24 -17.97
N ASP A 149 -0.62 0.69 -19.13
CA ASP A 149 -0.46 1.33 -20.44
C ASP A 149 -1.28 2.63 -20.58
N SER A 150 -2.26 2.87 -19.72
CA SER A 150 -3.03 4.13 -19.69
C SER A 150 -2.28 5.28 -19.01
N CYS A 151 -1.20 4.99 -18.28
CA CYS A 151 -0.34 5.97 -17.63
C CYS A 151 0.85 6.34 -18.49
N ASP A 152 1.42 7.54 -18.27
CA ASP A 152 2.53 8.05 -19.08
C ASP A 152 3.78 7.15 -19.00
N VAL A 153 3.99 6.49 -17.87
CA VAL A 153 5.08 5.51 -17.70
C VAL A 153 4.99 4.34 -18.70
N GLY A 154 3.78 3.93 -19.11
CA GLY A 154 3.57 2.89 -20.12
C GLY A 154 4.06 3.28 -21.52
N ASN A 155 4.23 4.57 -21.79
CA ASN A 155 4.80 5.09 -23.05
C ASN A 155 6.34 5.15 -23.05
N THR A 156 6.99 4.72 -21.97
CA THR A 156 8.45 4.72 -21.84
C THR A 156 9.06 3.38 -22.26
N SER A 157 10.37 3.24 -22.11
CA SER A 157 11.07 1.97 -22.33
C SER A 157 11.03 1.02 -21.13
N LEU A 158 10.32 1.36 -20.04
CA LEU A 158 10.17 0.51 -18.87
C LEU A 158 9.44 -0.79 -19.25
N GLN A 159 9.94 -1.91 -18.74
CA GLN A 159 9.35 -3.23 -18.99
C GLN A 159 9.02 -3.94 -17.67
N VAL A 160 8.07 -4.84 -17.73
CA VAL A 160 7.84 -5.79 -16.63
C VAL A 160 9.11 -6.60 -16.40
N ASN A 161 9.46 -6.84 -15.16
CA ASN A 161 10.71 -7.42 -14.68
C ASN A 161 11.93 -6.48 -14.66
N ASP A 162 11.78 -5.21 -14.99
CA ASP A 162 12.82 -4.23 -14.69
C ASP A 162 12.83 -3.88 -13.20
N VAL A 163 13.97 -3.36 -12.76
CA VAL A 163 14.18 -2.89 -11.40
C VAL A 163 14.44 -1.39 -11.42
N ILE A 164 13.59 -0.62 -10.75
CA ILE A 164 13.83 0.80 -10.52
C ILE A 164 14.71 0.92 -9.28
N VAL A 165 15.86 1.59 -9.43
CA VAL A 165 16.86 1.75 -8.37
C VAL A 165 16.92 3.17 -7.82
N LYS A 166 16.53 4.18 -8.64
CA LYS A 166 16.46 5.58 -8.22
C LYS A 166 15.28 6.29 -8.86
N VAL A 167 14.73 7.26 -8.13
CA VAL A 167 13.74 8.22 -8.64
C VAL A 167 14.19 9.62 -8.24
N ASP A 168 14.25 10.55 -9.19
CA ASP A 168 14.80 11.90 -9.03
C ASP A 168 16.17 11.93 -8.32
N GLY A 169 17.01 10.92 -8.59
CA GLY A 169 18.37 10.78 -8.03
C GLY A 169 18.44 10.21 -6.61
N LYS A 170 17.31 9.98 -5.94
CA LYS A 170 17.23 9.30 -4.64
C LYS A 170 17.08 7.79 -4.82
N GLU A 171 17.75 7.01 -3.99
CA GLU A 171 17.59 5.54 -4.00
C GLU A 171 16.19 5.15 -3.56
N VAL A 172 15.62 4.11 -4.21
CA VAL A 172 14.29 3.58 -3.92
C VAL A 172 14.40 2.07 -3.76
N ASN A 173 14.16 1.57 -2.55
CA ASN A 173 14.21 0.15 -2.23
C ASN A 173 12.83 -0.41 -1.83
N ASN A 174 11.91 0.46 -1.41
CA ASN A 174 10.60 0.07 -0.92
C ASN A 174 9.55 1.16 -1.21
N TYR A 175 8.33 0.90 -0.74
CA TYR A 175 7.21 1.82 -0.92
C TYR A 175 7.41 3.17 -0.20
N ASP A 176 8.00 3.15 1.00
CA ASP A 176 8.18 4.36 1.80
C ASP A 176 9.16 5.33 1.13
N ASP A 177 10.26 4.81 0.55
CA ASP A 177 11.22 5.62 -0.21
C ASP A 177 10.54 6.31 -1.40
N LEU A 178 9.73 5.55 -2.16
CA LEU A 178 8.98 6.09 -3.28
C LEU A 178 7.94 7.11 -2.84
N LEU A 179 7.20 6.81 -1.77
CA LEU A 179 6.19 7.70 -1.21
C LEU A 179 6.78 9.03 -0.74
N GLU A 180 7.96 9.01 -0.09
CA GLU A 180 8.66 10.24 0.31
C GLU A 180 8.93 11.15 -0.89
N ILE A 181 9.35 10.54 -2.02
CA ILE A 181 9.66 11.31 -3.25
C ILE A 181 8.39 11.91 -3.86
N ILE A 182 7.29 11.13 -3.93
CA ILE A 182 6.07 11.57 -4.62
C ILE A 182 5.12 12.38 -3.74
N SER A 183 5.31 12.38 -2.40
CA SER A 183 4.40 13.05 -1.46
C SER A 183 4.29 14.57 -1.67
N GLU A 184 5.31 15.20 -2.22
CA GLU A 184 5.34 16.65 -2.51
C GLU A 184 5.02 16.97 -3.97
N LYS A 185 4.74 15.94 -4.78
CA LYS A 185 4.48 16.08 -6.22
C LYS A 185 2.99 16.24 -6.51
N LYS A 186 2.70 16.74 -7.70
CA LYS A 186 1.34 16.94 -8.22
C LYS A 186 1.15 16.20 -9.54
N PRO A 187 -0.09 15.93 -9.92
CA PRO A 187 -0.38 15.46 -11.27
C PRO A 187 0.22 16.40 -12.32
N GLY A 188 0.90 15.83 -13.32
CA GLY A 188 1.64 16.54 -14.36
C GLY A 188 3.11 16.84 -14.04
N ASP A 189 3.57 16.61 -12.83
CA ASP A 189 5.00 16.74 -12.52
C ASP A 189 5.79 15.62 -13.21
N GLU A 190 6.95 15.97 -13.78
CA GLU A 190 7.88 15.01 -14.38
C GLU A 190 8.69 14.30 -13.28
N LEU A 191 8.84 12.97 -13.42
CA LEU A 191 9.78 12.15 -12.66
C LEU A 191 10.83 11.55 -13.61
N ARG A 192 12.04 11.40 -13.08
CA ARG A 192 13.09 10.61 -13.72
C ARG A 192 13.35 9.37 -12.88
N ALA A 193 13.30 8.19 -13.50
CA ALA A 193 13.70 6.94 -12.85
C ALA A 193 14.93 6.35 -13.54
N ASP A 194 15.88 5.87 -12.72
CA ASP A 194 17.02 5.08 -13.18
C ASP A 194 16.68 3.61 -12.96
N CYS A 195 16.75 2.83 -14.04
CA CYS A 195 16.26 1.46 -14.13
C CYS A 195 17.37 0.50 -14.51
N ARG A 196 17.20 -0.77 -14.16
CA ARG A 196 18.05 -1.88 -14.57
C ARG A 196 17.23 -2.96 -15.24
N HIS A 197 17.60 -3.31 -16.47
CA HIS A 197 17.08 -4.47 -17.19
C HIS A 197 18.02 -5.65 -17.00
N TYR A 198 17.56 -6.70 -16.33
CA TYR A 198 18.37 -7.89 -16.03
C TYR A 198 18.17 -8.98 -17.08
N SER A 199 19.26 -9.58 -17.53
CA SER A 199 19.26 -10.79 -18.36
C SER A 199 19.30 -12.05 -17.50
N SER A 200 18.93 -13.20 -18.06
CA SER A 200 18.95 -14.50 -17.37
C SER A 200 20.32 -14.93 -16.83
N ASN A 201 21.42 -14.34 -17.31
CA ASN A 201 22.76 -14.58 -16.79
C ASN A 201 23.16 -13.68 -15.61
N GLY A 202 22.22 -12.90 -15.05
CA GLY A 202 22.43 -12.00 -13.91
C GLY A 202 23.13 -10.67 -14.24
N ARG A 203 23.44 -10.41 -15.53
CA ARG A 203 23.94 -9.11 -15.98
C ARG A 203 22.79 -8.16 -16.19
N TYR A 204 23.06 -6.86 -16.03
CA TYR A 204 22.05 -5.83 -16.28
C TYR A 204 22.59 -4.72 -17.17
N GLU A 205 21.66 -4.05 -17.83
CA GLU A 205 21.85 -2.76 -18.52
C GLU A 205 21.17 -1.68 -17.72
N GLU A 206 21.87 -0.55 -17.49
CA GLU A 206 21.28 0.61 -16.83
C GLU A 206 20.77 1.59 -17.88
N TYR A 207 19.57 2.12 -17.61
CA TYR A 207 18.97 3.16 -18.44
C TYR A 207 18.11 4.09 -17.58
N SER A 208 17.68 5.21 -18.14
CA SER A 208 16.80 6.14 -17.44
C SER A 208 15.57 6.42 -18.28
N ILE A 209 14.46 6.57 -17.60
CA ILE A 209 13.19 7.00 -18.19
C ILE A 209 12.74 8.32 -17.59
N ARG A 210 11.86 9.04 -18.30
CA ARG A 210 11.11 10.19 -17.80
C ARG A 210 9.66 9.99 -18.12
N PHE A 211 8.80 10.36 -17.19
CA PHE A 211 7.36 10.27 -17.32
C PHE A 211 6.69 11.29 -16.40
N HIS A 212 5.44 11.62 -16.70
CA HIS A 212 4.64 12.53 -15.88
C HIS A 212 3.73 11.74 -14.95
N LEU A 213 3.58 12.23 -13.74
CA LEU A 213 2.61 11.71 -12.79
C LEU A 213 1.20 12.00 -13.28
N MET A 214 0.35 10.99 -13.25
CA MET A 214 -1.05 11.10 -13.62
C MET A 214 -1.90 11.47 -12.41
N ASP A 215 -3.07 12.04 -12.67
CA ASP A 215 -4.12 12.20 -11.67
C ASP A 215 -4.81 10.84 -11.45
N ASP A 216 -4.99 10.43 -10.18
CA ASP A 216 -5.69 9.19 -9.83
C ASP A 216 -7.20 9.21 -10.16
N SER A 217 -7.75 10.38 -10.56
CA SER A 217 -9.16 10.53 -10.96
C SER A 217 -9.55 9.79 -12.25
N ASN A 218 -8.56 9.34 -13.03
CA ASN A 218 -8.75 8.66 -14.31
C ASN A 218 -8.60 7.13 -14.25
N SER A 219 -8.72 6.55 -13.06
CA SER A 219 -8.63 5.08 -12.86
C SER A 219 -9.98 4.37 -12.97
#